data_65c0e23ced59fe20014ae88c3fea90f2
#
_entry.id   65c0e23ced59fe20014ae88c3fea90f2
#
_cell.length_a   1.000
_cell.length_b   1.000
_cell.length_c   1.000
_cell.angle_alpha   90.00
_cell.angle_beta   90.00
_cell.angle_gamma   90.00
#
_symmetry.space_group_name_H-M   'P 1'
#
loop_
_entity.id
_entity.type
_entity.pdbx_description
1 polymer ?
#
loop_
_entity_poly.entity_id
_entity_poly.type
_entity_poly.pdbx_seq_one_letter_code
_entity_poly.pdbx_strand_id
1 'polypeptide(L)'
;MAPPIRTNLDARMGFIRNALEEFIRPVKQAYTMAINGLSTGTEMDSKDVQKKRMKAQQRAEDLSQELLLVLTLNQPLLQDLRIVACYLRGIDVIERLARHARDIANCLLYTSPSPRDAHK
;
A
#
# COMPACT_ATOMS: atom_id res chain seq x y z
N MET A 1 1.70 38.28 6.92
CA MET A 1 2.73 37.79 5.99
C MET A 1 2.44 36.35 5.65
N ALA A 2 2.40 36.03 4.37
CA ALA A 2 2.17 34.64 3.97
C ALA A 2 3.31 33.76 4.45
N PRO A 3 3.05 32.54 4.91
CA PRO A 3 4.12 31.63 5.29
C PRO A 3 5.01 31.35 4.08
N PRO A 4 6.30 31.13 4.27
CA PRO A 4 7.18 30.76 3.17
C PRO A 4 6.64 29.53 2.43
N ILE A 5 6.81 29.47 1.14
CA ILE A 5 6.44 28.33 0.32
C ILE A 5 7.05 27.05 0.88
N ARG A 6 8.30 27.16 1.35
CA ARG A 6 9.01 26.03 1.95
C ARG A 6 8.27 25.47 3.16
N THR A 7 7.77 26.34 4.04
CA THR A 7 7.03 25.90 5.23
C THR A 7 5.76 25.15 4.84
N ASN A 8 5.02 25.65 3.85
CA ASN A 8 3.81 25.00 3.36
C ASN A 8 4.14 23.62 2.77
N LEU A 9 5.21 23.55 1.96
CA LEU A 9 5.66 22.30 1.38
C LEU A 9 6.04 21.28 2.47
N ASP A 10 6.81 21.72 3.46
CA ASP A 10 7.24 20.84 4.55
C ASP A 10 6.03 20.31 5.34
N ALA A 11 5.03 21.15 5.61
CA ALA A 11 3.81 20.73 6.30
C ALA A 11 3.04 19.69 5.49
N ARG A 12 2.89 19.90 4.18
CA ARG A 12 2.21 18.95 3.32
C ARG A 12 2.97 17.63 3.21
N MET A 13 4.29 17.70 3.10
CA MET A 13 5.11 16.49 3.03
C MET A 13 5.09 15.71 4.33
N GLY A 14 5.04 16.40 5.48
CA GLY A 14 4.88 15.75 6.77
C GLY A 14 3.55 15.01 6.89
N PHE A 15 2.48 15.64 6.44
CA PHE A 15 1.16 15.01 6.41
C PHE A 15 1.17 13.75 5.51
N ILE A 16 1.76 13.86 4.34
CA ILE A 16 1.84 12.73 3.40
C ILE A 16 2.66 11.59 3.99
N ARG A 17 3.77 11.92 4.67
CA ARG A 17 4.61 10.90 5.30
C ARG A 17 3.84 10.11 6.37
N ASN A 18 3.07 10.81 7.20
CA ASN A 18 2.24 10.16 8.20
C ASN A 18 1.15 9.30 7.56
N ALA A 19 0.54 9.80 6.50
CA ALA A 19 -0.48 9.05 5.76
C ALA A 19 0.12 7.81 5.08
N LEU A 20 1.38 7.88 4.63
CA LEU A 20 2.08 6.73 4.08
C LEU A 20 2.29 5.65 5.13
N GLU A 21 2.64 6.01 6.35
CA GLU A 21 2.80 5.05 7.43
C GLU A 21 1.49 4.30 7.70
N GLU A 22 0.37 5.03 7.71
CA GLU A 22 -0.95 4.42 7.87
C GLU A 22 -1.32 3.52 6.70
N PHE A 23 -0.93 3.90 5.50
CA PHE A 23 -1.17 3.12 4.28
C PHE A 23 -0.35 1.82 4.29
N ILE A 24 0.90 1.91 4.70
CA ILE A 24 1.83 0.76 4.70
C ILE A 24 1.41 -0.31 5.69
N ARG A 25 0.87 0.07 6.83
CA ARG A 25 0.58 -0.87 7.92
C ARG A 25 -0.34 -2.03 7.53
N PRO A 26 -1.53 -1.79 6.96
CA PRO A 26 -2.40 -2.91 6.56
C PRO A 26 -1.81 -3.73 5.43
N VAL A 27 -1.05 -3.13 4.53
CA VAL A 27 -0.37 -3.86 3.45
C VAL A 27 0.68 -4.80 4.02
N LYS A 28 1.47 -4.30 4.97
CA LYS A 28 2.48 -5.13 5.65
C LYS A 28 1.82 -6.30 6.38
N GLN A 29 0.72 -6.05 7.06
CA GLN A 29 -0.04 -7.11 7.74
C GLN A 29 -0.53 -8.17 6.75
N ALA A 30 -1.14 -7.74 5.66
CA ALA A 30 -1.65 -8.66 4.64
C ALA A 30 -0.53 -9.50 4.03
N TYR A 31 0.59 -8.87 3.71
CA TYR A 31 1.73 -9.55 3.12
C TYR A 31 2.35 -10.54 4.10
N THR A 32 2.48 -10.16 5.37
CA THR A 32 2.99 -11.04 6.42
C THR A 32 2.09 -12.25 6.60
N MET A 33 0.79 -12.06 6.62
CA MET A 33 -0.18 -13.15 6.70
C MET A 33 -0.03 -14.10 5.51
N ALA A 34 0.14 -13.54 4.31
CA ALA A 34 0.29 -14.35 3.09
C ALA A 34 1.56 -15.21 3.14
N ILE A 35 2.67 -14.60 3.54
CA ILE A 35 3.95 -15.31 3.65
C ILE A 35 3.88 -16.41 4.71
N ASN A 36 3.27 -16.11 5.85
CA ASN A 36 3.08 -17.12 6.91
C ASN A 36 2.20 -18.27 6.43
N GLY A 37 1.14 -17.95 5.69
CA GLY A 37 0.27 -18.97 5.11
C GLY A 37 1.01 -19.89 4.16
N LEU A 38 1.90 -19.34 3.33
CA LEU A 38 2.75 -20.14 2.45
C LEU A 38 3.69 -21.04 3.23
N SER A 39 4.31 -20.51 4.29
CA SER A 39 5.27 -21.27 5.09
C SER A 39 4.61 -22.44 5.80
N THR A 40 3.40 -22.26 6.31
CA THR A 40 2.69 -23.29 7.06
C THR A 40 1.80 -24.16 6.18
N GLY A 41 1.55 -23.74 4.94
CA GLY A 41 0.59 -24.39 4.06
C GLY A 41 -0.84 -24.25 4.53
N THR A 42 -1.11 -23.28 5.39
CA THR A 42 -2.40 -23.08 6.02
C THR A 42 -3.20 -22.05 5.25
N GLU A 43 -4.48 -22.36 5.05
CA GLU A 43 -5.41 -21.41 4.45
C GLU A 43 -5.54 -20.18 5.33
N MET A 44 -5.61 -19.02 4.70
CA MET A 44 -5.76 -17.75 5.38
C MET A 44 -7.10 -17.10 5.01
N ASP A 45 -7.52 -16.11 5.79
CA ASP A 45 -8.77 -15.40 5.52
C ASP A 45 -8.62 -14.52 4.28
N SER A 46 -9.04 -15.05 3.15
CA SER A 46 -8.94 -14.35 1.86
C SER A 46 -9.84 -13.11 1.81
N LYS A 47 -10.96 -13.11 2.56
CA LYS A 47 -11.85 -11.96 2.61
C LYS A 47 -11.19 -10.79 3.33
N ASP A 48 -10.48 -11.05 4.42
CA ASP A 48 -9.77 -10.02 5.15
C ASP A 48 -8.63 -9.44 4.29
N VAL A 49 -7.89 -10.30 3.60
CA VAL A 49 -6.83 -9.87 2.70
C VAL A 49 -7.40 -9.02 1.56
N GLN A 50 -8.54 -9.42 1.01
CA GLN A 50 -9.21 -8.68 -0.05
C GLN A 50 -9.64 -7.29 0.43
N LYS A 51 -10.17 -7.19 1.65
CA LYS A 51 -10.53 -5.89 2.23
C LYS A 51 -9.32 -4.99 2.38
N LYS A 52 -8.20 -5.53 2.86
CA LYS A 52 -6.96 -4.78 3.02
C LYS A 52 -6.44 -4.31 1.66
N ARG A 53 -6.55 -5.17 0.65
CA ARG A 53 -6.13 -4.83 -0.71
C ARG A 53 -6.99 -3.70 -1.28
N MET A 54 -8.31 -3.73 -1.09
CA MET A 54 -9.19 -2.68 -1.58
C MET A 54 -8.94 -1.36 -0.88
N LYS A 55 -8.71 -1.39 0.43
CA LYS A 55 -8.33 -0.20 1.20
C LYS A 55 -7.02 0.37 0.70
N ALA A 56 -6.04 -0.48 0.44
CA ALA A 56 -4.75 -0.06 -0.07
C ALA A 56 -4.89 0.62 -1.42
N GLN A 57 -5.72 0.09 -2.30
CA GLN A 57 -5.97 0.70 -3.60
C GLN A 57 -6.56 2.10 -3.47
N GLN A 58 -7.57 2.27 -2.61
CA GLN A 58 -8.20 3.57 -2.39
C GLN A 58 -7.21 4.57 -1.78
N ARG A 59 -6.45 4.13 -0.78
CA ARG A 59 -5.45 5.00 -0.14
C ARG A 59 -4.35 5.39 -1.11
N ALA A 60 -3.94 4.46 -1.97
CA ALA A 60 -2.92 4.75 -2.99
C ALA A 60 -3.40 5.85 -3.92
N GLU A 61 -4.65 5.80 -4.35
CA GLU A 61 -5.22 6.84 -5.21
C GLU A 61 -5.27 8.18 -4.49
N ASP A 62 -5.74 8.20 -3.24
CA ASP A 62 -5.83 9.42 -2.44
C ASP A 62 -4.45 10.05 -2.24
N LEU A 63 -3.46 9.25 -1.87
CA LEU A 63 -2.10 9.74 -1.64
C LEU A 63 -1.44 10.22 -2.93
N SER A 64 -1.67 9.53 -4.04
CA SER A 64 -1.15 9.95 -5.34
C SER A 64 -1.71 11.31 -5.74
N GLN A 65 -3.01 11.53 -5.52
CA GLN A 65 -3.64 12.82 -5.80
C GLN A 65 -3.07 13.92 -4.92
N GLU A 66 -2.85 13.64 -3.62
CA GLU A 66 -2.22 14.60 -2.72
C GLU A 66 -0.82 14.99 -3.20
N LEU A 67 -0.03 14.02 -3.65
CA LEU A 67 1.30 14.30 -4.18
C LEU A 67 1.26 15.10 -5.48
N LEU A 68 0.29 14.83 -6.34
CA LEU A 68 0.10 15.62 -7.56
C LEU A 68 -0.28 17.06 -7.23
N LEU A 69 -1.09 17.27 -6.18
CA LEU A 69 -1.40 18.61 -5.71
C LEU A 69 -0.15 19.33 -5.21
N VAL A 70 0.73 18.63 -4.50
CA VAL A 70 2.02 19.21 -4.07
C VAL A 70 2.81 19.69 -5.28
N LEU A 71 2.88 18.87 -6.34
CA LEU A 71 3.57 19.25 -7.56
C LEU A 71 2.98 20.50 -8.21
N THR A 72 1.64 20.59 -8.21
CA THR A 72 0.92 21.69 -8.84
C THR A 72 1.00 22.98 -8.03
N LEU A 73 0.78 22.89 -6.72
CA LEU A 73 0.65 24.07 -5.87
C LEU A 73 1.96 24.58 -5.30
N ASN A 74 2.89 23.68 -5.02
CA ASN A 74 4.15 24.04 -4.34
C ASN A 74 5.36 24.02 -5.26
N GLN A 75 5.24 23.41 -6.42
CA GLN A 75 6.33 23.35 -7.43
C GLN A 75 7.68 22.99 -6.79
N PRO A 76 7.79 21.83 -6.12
CA PRO A 76 9.02 21.44 -5.45
C PRO A 76 10.15 21.30 -6.46
N LEU A 77 11.36 21.65 -6.04
CA LEU A 77 12.55 21.61 -6.88
C LEU A 77 13.60 20.68 -6.28
N LEU A 78 14.45 20.15 -7.13
CA LEU A 78 15.62 19.38 -6.74
C LEU A 78 15.27 18.24 -5.76
N GLN A 79 15.80 18.31 -4.54
CA GLN A 79 15.64 17.26 -3.54
C GLN A 79 14.18 16.98 -3.21
N ASP A 80 13.37 18.01 -3.09
CA ASP A 80 11.94 17.85 -2.77
C ASP A 80 11.19 17.17 -3.90
N LEU A 81 11.53 17.50 -5.14
CA LEU A 81 10.94 16.83 -6.30
C LEU A 81 11.32 15.36 -6.34
N ARG A 82 12.56 15.03 -5.97
CA ARG A 82 13.03 13.64 -5.89
C ARG A 82 12.23 12.86 -4.84
N ILE A 83 11.97 13.48 -3.70
CA ILE A 83 11.19 12.85 -2.61
C ILE A 83 9.77 12.58 -3.09
N VAL A 84 9.13 13.55 -3.75
CA VAL A 84 7.78 13.37 -4.29
C VAL A 84 7.75 12.23 -5.30
N ALA A 85 8.72 12.19 -6.21
CA ALA A 85 8.81 11.12 -7.20
C ALA A 85 9.01 9.74 -6.52
N CYS A 86 9.84 9.70 -5.50
CA CYS A 86 10.08 8.49 -4.72
C CYS A 86 8.80 8.00 -4.05
N TYR A 87 8.03 8.91 -3.45
CA TYR A 87 6.77 8.56 -2.80
C TYR A 87 5.74 8.05 -3.80
N LEU A 88 5.61 8.70 -4.96
CA LEU A 88 4.70 8.24 -6.01
C LEU A 88 5.04 6.82 -6.45
N ARG A 89 6.32 6.55 -6.65
CA ARG A 89 6.76 5.22 -7.04
C ARG A 89 6.56 4.21 -5.92
N GLY A 90 6.85 4.61 -4.69
CA GLY A 90 6.67 3.76 -3.52
C GLY A 90 5.21 3.37 -3.31
N ILE A 91 4.30 4.32 -3.49
CA ILE A 91 2.86 4.06 -3.38
C ILE A 91 2.44 2.98 -4.37
N ASP A 92 2.90 3.07 -5.60
CA ASP A 92 2.59 2.07 -6.64
C ASP A 92 3.12 0.69 -6.26
N VAL A 93 4.36 0.61 -5.79
CA VAL A 93 4.97 -0.66 -5.40
C VAL A 93 4.25 -1.27 -4.20
N ILE A 94 3.92 -0.45 -3.20
CA ILE A 94 3.23 -0.93 -1.99
C ILE A 94 1.83 -1.44 -2.33
N GLU A 95 1.11 -0.74 -3.22
CA GLU A 95 -0.19 -1.19 -3.66
C GLU A 95 -0.10 -2.53 -4.39
N ARG A 96 0.97 -2.75 -5.16
CA ARG A 96 1.22 -4.05 -5.81
C ARG A 96 1.48 -5.15 -4.78
N LEU A 97 2.17 -4.84 -3.68
CA LEU A 97 2.36 -5.82 -2.61
C LEU A 97 1.02 -6.29 -2.04
N ALA A 98 0.06 -5.38 -1.89
CA ALA A 98 -1.28 -5.75 -1.45
C ALA A 98 -1.96 -6.71 -2.44
N ARG A 99 -1.78 -6.47 -3.74
CA ARG A 99 -2.31 -7.37 -4.78
C ARG A 99 -1.64 -8.72 -4.74
N HIS A 100 -0.33 -8.77 -4.52
CA HIS A 100 0.40 -10.02 -4.39
C HIS A 100 -0.05 -10.81 -3.16
N ALA A 101 -0.30 -10.14 -2.04
CA ALA A 101 -0.84 -10.79 -0.85
C ALA A 101 -2.20 -11.44 -1.15
N ARG A 102 -3.07 -10.73 -1.87
CA ARG A 102 -4.36 -11.28 -2.30
C ARG A 102 -4.17 -12.50 -3.20
N ASP A 103 -3.24 -12.42 -4.14
CA ASP A 103 -3.00 -13.54 -5.06
C ASP A 103 -2.51 -14.77 -4.32
N ILE A 104 -1.63 -14.58 -3.33
CA ILE A 104 -1.15 -15.68 -2.48
C ILE A 104 -2.31 -16.28 -1.69
N ALA A 105 -3.17 -15.43 -1.10
CA ALA A 105 -4.32 -15.89 -0.34
C ALA A 105 -5.28 -16.70 -1.21
N ASN A 106 -5.53 -16.24 -2.42
CA ASN A 106 -6.39 -16.96 -3.37
C ASN A 106 -5.75 -18.28 -3.79
N CYS A 107 -4.45 -18.29 -4.01
CA CYS A 107 -3.73 -19.49 -4.36
C CYS A 107 -3.85 -20.54 -3.25
N LEU A 108 -3.66 -20.13 -2.00
CA LEU A 108 -3.80 -21.03 -0.85
C LEU A 108 -5.23 -21.55 -0.70
N LEU A 109 -6.23 -20.71 -0.96
CA LEU A 109 -7.63 -21.10 -0.89
C LEU A 109 -7.94 -22.23 -1.88
N TYR A 110 -7.42 -22.11 -3.10
CA TYR A 110 -7.69 -23.09 -4.16
C TYR A 110 -6.83 -24.34 -4.07
N THR A 111 -5.67 -24.27 -3.43
CA THR A 111 -4.75 -25.40 -3.34
C THR A 111 -4.76 -26.09 -1.98
N SER A 112 -5.42 -25.50 -0.99
CA SER A 112 -5.56 -26.14 0.33
C SER A 112 -6.30 -27.49 0.19
N PRO A 113 -5.89 -28.51 0.96
CA PRO A 113 -6.62 -29.77 0.95
C PRO A 113 -8.07 -29.54 1.34
N SER A 114 -8.97 -29.89 0.44
CA SER A 114 -10.41 -29.86 0.71
C SER A 114 -10.91 -31.30 0.86
N PRO A 115 -12.10 -31.52 1.40
CA PRO A 115 -12.68 -32.87 1.43
C PRO A 115 -12.71 -33.51 0.05
N ARG A 116 -12.86 -32.69 -0.97
CA ARG A 116 -12.87 -33.15 -2.37
C ARG A 116 -11.51 -33.72 -2.77
N ASP A 117 -10.43 -33.04 -2.39
CA ASP A 117 -9.07 -33.49 -2.71
C ASP A 117 -8.66 -34.67 -1.85
N ALA A 118 -9.18 -34.76 -0.65
CA ALA A 118 -8.89 -35.86 0.25
C ALA A 118 -9.41 -37.20 -0.28
N HIS A 119 -10.32 -37.17 -1.23
CA HIS A 119 -10.88 -38.40 -1.82
C HIS A 119 -10.07 -38.94 -2.99
N LYS A 120 -9.02 -38.26 -3.37
CA LYS A 120 -8.16 -38.71 -4.46
C LYS A 120 -7.11 -39.72 -4.02
#